data_6a880dceb8bb4f3f43b5dcc01b296147
#
_entry.id   6a880dceb8bb4f3f43b5dcc01b296147
#
_cell.length_a   1.000
_cell.length_b   1.000
_cell.length_c   1.000
_cell.angle_alpha   90.00
_cell.angle_beta   90.00
_cell.angle_gamma   90.00
#
_symmetry.space_group_name_H-M   'P 1'
#
loop_
_entity.id
_entity.type
_entity.pdbx_description
1 polymer ?
#
loop_
_entity_poly.entity_id
_entity_poly.type
_entity_poly.pdbx_seq_one_letter_code
_entity_poly.pdbx_strand_id
1 'polypeptide(L)'
;MIKKTLRQTLKILLILFIAAAVVCGLWFVKKDSEAGVRYYHFDTAAFDDKCEQLSDASKAKDADEMIRLYDELYSDCEEFETLYEAAYILYTMDMDNDYYADEQSWSINALEKCADKLCGICHDIALSSNAEAFRKHVGDEVFEKFREYRPYSDRELEIMEEEQSLVDDYYDLYTDPDLAIEYDGVMWDIDKLDGPDGDELYNSDPKEYYRVAEQVEKKFNEKAGPIYKKMVVLRNEFANLRGYEDYVAYADEVEYTRDYTDEETRQLHEDVKAVMKEYLPLYRNYYRNGYEYLPYMTNGQLLDTLCKYSAETCDTAGQAAKVLKEKNLYSIESGASRQPGGYTMELDKTDLPFIFITNSEGENVLPTLTHEFGHFTEFLNDEGDNILMDSDCIDLAEIASNGFEGLMTNYYDEIFPDQADSARHEIIDDLMENILYGCMQDEFQREVYRNPDMTLQEMNRLCARIYKDYGIDFGPEDYSWVFVTHMFEVPMYNISYAVSGLAAMQIWSRSETDFDGAVSIWEKFLDEGIYNRSYLEVVERCGLEKFTEPGAVEAICKPALDAFR
;
A
#
# COMPACT_ATOMS: atom_id res chain seq x y z
N MET A 1 -27.74 46.51 -43.10
CA MET A 1 -28.55 45.61 -42.24
C MET A 1 -27.92 44.22 -42.13
N ILE A 2 -27.62 43.54 -43.21
CA ILE A 2 -27.11 42.13 -43.20
C ILE A 2 -25.85 41.92 -42.34
N LYS A 3 -24.85 42.80 -42.40
CA LYS A 3 -23.59 42.68 -41.58
C LYS A 3 -23.83 42.84 -40.05
N LYS A 4 -24.88 43.55 -39.65
CA LYS A 4 -25.20 43.75 -38.22
C LYS A 4 -25.93 42.53 -37.66
N THR A 5 -26.80 41.92 -38.46
CA THR A 5 -27.49 40.66 -38.12
C THR A 5 -26.50 39.49 -38.02
N LEU A 6 -25.58 39.38 -38.99
CA LEU A 6 -24.56 38.33 -38.99
C LEU A 6 -23.63 38.40 -37.75
N ARG A 7 -23.23 39.61 -37.33
CA ARG A 7 -22.45 39.81 -36.10
C ARG A 7 -23.22 39.49 -34.82
N GLN A 8 -24.53 39.75 -34.81
CA GLN A 8 -25.38 39.38 -33.67
C GLN A 8 -25.59 37.87 -33.60
N THR A 9 -25.80 37.19 -34.75
CA THR A 9 -25.95 35.73 -34.81
C THR A 9 -24.65 35.03 -34.40
N LEU A 10 -23.47 35.53 -34.85
CA LEU A 10 -22.17 34.99 -34.41
C LEU A 10 -21.92 35.15 -32.88
N LYS A 11 -22.32 36.29 -32.31
CA LYS A 11 -22.20 36.49 -30.85
C LYS A 11 -23.14 35.57 -30.08
N ILE A 12 -24.36 35.34 -30.56
CA ILE A 12 -25.30 34.42 -29.93
C ILE A 12 -24.77 32.97 -30.02
N LEU A 13 -24.23 32.56 -31.17
CA LEU A 13 -23.61 31.24 -31.35
C LEU A 13 -22.38 31.07 -30.47
N LEU A 14 -21.54 32.10 -30.31
CA LEU A 14 -20.40 32.06 -29.41
C LEU A 14 -20.81 31.95 -27.93
N ILE A 15 -21.84 32.70 -27.53
CA ILE A 15 -22.39 32.62 -26.15
C ILE A 15 -23.02 31.24 -25.92
N LEU A 16 -23.72 30.67 -26.89
CA LEU A 16 -24.30 29.33 -26.79
C LEU A 16 -23.20 28.24 -26.75
N PHE A 17 -22.12 28.43 -27.51
CA PHE A 17 -20.95 27.51 -27.46
C PHE A 17 -20.21 27.58 -26.12
N ILE A 18 -19.99 28.78 -25.59
CA ILE A 18 -19.41 28.98 -24.26
C ILE A 18 -20.34 28.43 -23.17
N ALA A 19 -21.65 28.65 -23.27
CA ALA A 19 -22.62 28.10 -22.33
C ALA A 19 -22.68 26.56 -22.41
N ALA A 20 -22.59 25.99 -23.62
CA ALA A 20 -22.52 24.55 -23.80
C ALA A 20 -21.21 23.97 -23.23
N ALA A 21 -20.08 24.63 -23.47
CA ALA A 21 -18.77 24.23 -22.90
C ALA A 21 -18.77 24.32 -21.37
N VAL A 22 -19.35 25.37 -20.79
CA VAL A 22 -19.52 25.51 -19.33
C VAL A 22 -20.49 24.45 -18.78
N VAL A 23 -21.59 24.15 -19.48
CA VAL A 23 -22.53 23.09 -19.07
C VAL A 23 -21.90 21.71 -19.19
N CYS A 24 -21.09 21.43 -20.24
CA CYS A 24 -20.35 20.21 -20.38
C CYS A 24 -19.25 20.12 -19.29
N GLY A 25 -18.50 21.19 -19.08
CA GLY A 25 -17.50 21.22 -18.00
C GLY A 25 -18.12 21.04 -16.61
N LEU A 26 -19.27 21.67 -16.33
CA LEU A 26 -20.03 21.46 -15.09
C LEU A 26 -20.64 20.06 -15.00
N TRP A 27 -20.97 19.43 -16.14
CA TRP A 27 -21.48 18.06 -16.16
C TRP A 27 -20.37 17.04 -15.92
N PHE A 28 -19.19 17.25 -16.52
CA PHE A 28 -17.98 16.45 -16.21
C PHE A 28 -17.60 16.61 -14.73
N VAL A 29 -17.45 17.85 -14.25
CA VAL A 29 -17.15 18.13 -12.83
C VAL A 29 -18.20 17.53 -11.87
N LYS A 30 -19.46 17.40 -12.28
CA LYS A 30 -20.51 16.81 -11.44
C LYS A 30 -20.50 15.29 -11.46
N LYS A 31 -19.98 14.65 -12.51
CA LYS A 31 -19.85 13.20 -12.60
C LYS A 31 -18.64 12.70 -11.77
N ASP A 32 -17.55 13.47 -11.76
CA ASP A 32 -16.33 13.14 -11.00
C ASP A 32 -16.42 13.50 -9.50
N SER A 33 -17.55 14.07 -9.03
CA SER A 33 -17.73 14.51 -7.65
C SER A 33 -18.60 13.59 -6.79
N GLU A 34 -18.98 12.40 -7.27
CA GLU A 34 -19.85 11.50 -6.48
C GLU A 34 -19.17 11.04 -5.19
N ALA A 35 -17.84 10.95 -5.15
CA ALA A 35 -17.06 10.64 -3.95
C ALA A 35 -16.29 11.83 -3.36
N GLY A 36 -16.47 13.05 -3.89
CA GLY A 36 -15.69 14.22 -3.46
C GLY A 36 -14.28 14.31 -4.07
N VAL A 37 -13.81 13.26 -4.72
CA VAL A 37 -12.51 13.18 -5.41
C VAL A 37 -12.61 13.85 -6.78
N ARG A 38 -11.60 14.65 -7.15
CA ARG A 38 -11.55 15.36 -8.44
C ARG A 38 -10.28 14.98 -9.17
N TYR A 39 -10.43 14.64 -10.44
CA TYR A 39 -9.32 14.36 -11.35
C TYR A 39 -9.35 15.26 -12.59
N TYR A 40 -8.18 15.60 -13.07
CA TYR A 40 -7.92 16.16 -14.39
C TYR A 40 -6.47 15.83 -14.80
N HIS A 41 -6.23 15.67 -16.10
CA HIS A 41 -4.90 15.35 -16.62
C HIS A 41 -3.91 16.48 -16.32
N PHE A 42 -2.77 16.16 -15.70
CA PHE A 42 -1.73 17.13 -15.33
C PHE A 42 -0.93 17.61 -16.56
N ASP A 43 -0.63 18.88 -16.61
CA ASP A 43 0.12 19.49 -17.72
C ASP A 43 1.65 19.43 -17.47
N THR A 44 2.26 18.29 -17.81
CA THR A 44 3.72 18.09 -17.69
C THR A 44 4.53 19.07 -18.54
N ALA A 45 3.99 19.57 -19.66
CA ALA A 45 4.70 20.55 -20.50
C ALA A 45 4.79 21.92 -19.79
N ALA A 46 3.73 22.34 -19.11
CA ALA A 46 3.77 23.56 -18.29
C ALA A 46 4.73 23.43 -17.10
N PHE A 47 4.79 22.25 -16.47
CA PHE A 47 5.77 21.93 -15.43
C PHE A 47 7.19 22.01 -15.95
N ASP A 48 7.47 21.43 -17.11
CA ASP A 48 8.78 21.47 -17.76
C ASP A 48 9.25 22.89 -18.07
N ASP A 49 8.35 23.74 -18.59
CA ASP A 49 8.62 25.15 -18.85
C ASP A 49 9.00 25.92 -17.57
N LYS A 50 8.35 25.63 -16.44
CA LYS A 50 8.69 26.21 -15.13
C LYS A 50 10.05 25.70 -14.62
N CYS A 51 10.37 24.42 -14.80
CA CYS A 51 11.68 23.85 -14.49
C CYS A 51 12.82 24.56 -15.24
N GLU A 52 12.63 24.88 -16.51
CA GLU A 52 13.60 25.65 -17.29
C GLU A 52 13.76 27.08 -16.72
N GLN A 53 12.65 27.73 -16.36
CA GLN A 53 12.69 29.05 -15.72
C GLN A 53 13.41 29.04 -14.37
N LEU A 54 13.19 28.02 -13.53
CA LEU A 54 13.89 27.83 -12.25
C LEU A 54 15.42 27.72 -12.46
N SER A 55 15.82 26.89 -13.42
CA SER A 55 17.23 26.71 -13.79
C SER A 55 17.86 28.02 -14.27
N ASP A 56 17.15 28.80 -15.09
CA ASP A 56 17.61 30.08 -15.61
C ASP A 56 17.68 31.16 -14.52
N ALA A 57 16.73 31.23 -13.61
CA ALA A 57 16.76 32.14 -12.45
C ALA A 57 17.96 31.84 -11.52
N SER A 58 18.25 30.55 -11.28
CA SER A 58 19.43 30.13 -10.53
C SER A 58 20.73 30.57 -11.22
N LYS A 59 20.87 30.38 -12.54
CA LYS A 59 22.04 30.83 -13.32
C LYS A 59 22.18 32.35 -13.34
N ALA A 60 21.07 33.08 -13.40
CA ALA A 60 21.03 34.53 -13.34
C ALA A 60 21.33 35.11 -11.93
N LYS A 61 21.38 34.26 -10.91
CA LYS A 61 21.54 34.60 -9.48
C LYS A 61 20.41 35.46 -8.94
N ASP A 62 19.22 35.26 -9.45
CA ASP A 62 18.00 35.89 -8.96
C ASP A 62 17.37 34.98 -7.89
N ALA A 63 17.81 35.17 -6.63
CA ALA A 63 17.39 34.31 -5.53
C ALA A 63 15.89 34.42 -5.22
N ASP A 64 15.31 35.61 -5.39
CA ASP A 64 13.87 35.81 -5.09
C ASP A 64 13.01 35.10 -6.14
N GLU A 65 13.35 35.20 -7.42
CA GLU A 65 12.64 34.50 -8.51
C GLU A 65 12.86 32.98 -8.45
N MET A 66 14.07 32.54 -8.10
CA MET A 66 14.40 31.13 -7.91
C MET A 66 13.52 30.50 -6.80
N ILE A 67 13.41 31.16 -5.65
CA ILE A 67 12.59 30.68 -4.53
C ILE A 67 11.10 30.64 -4.93
N ARG A 68 10.60 31.69 -5.59
CA ARG A 68 9.21 31.71 -6.04
C ARG A 68 8.88 30.56 -7.00
N LEU A 69 9.79 30.27 -7.96
CA LEU A 69 9.60 29.19 -8.91
C LEU A 69 9.71 27.81 -8.26
N TYR A 70 10.60 27.66 -7.26
CA TYR A 70 10.66 26.44 -6.46
C TYR A 70 9.35 26.18 -5.73
N ASP A 71 8.80 27.19 -5.03
CA ASP A 71 7.54 27.04 -4.31
C ASP A 71 6.37 26.68 -5.25
N GLU A 72 6.34 27.28 -6.45
CA GLU A 72 5.31 26.93 -7.44
C GLU A 72 5.46 25.50 -7.97
N LEU A 73 6.68 25.05 -8.24
CA LEU A 73 6.95 23.68 -8.70
C LEU A 73 6.72 22.64 -7.61
N TYR A 74 7.06 22.97 -6.37
CA TYR A 74 6.76 22.12 -5.23
C TYR A 74 5.25 21.92 -5.09
N SER A 75 4.48 23.02 -5.15
CA SER A 75 3.02 22.95 -5.13
C SER A 75 2.40 22.26 -6.37
N ASP A 76 3.08 22.28 -7.52
CA ASP A 76 2.68 21.51 -8.70
C ASP A 76 2.93 20.00 -8.48
N CYS A 77 3.99 19.60 -7.74
CA CYS A 77 4.23 18.21 -7.38
C CYS A 77 3.15 17.69 -6.42
N GLU A 78 2.83 18.42 -5.34
CA GLU A 78 1.72 18.08 -4.43
C GLU A 78 0.39 17.90 -5.19
N GLU A 79 0.14 18.78 -6.17
CA GLU A 79 -1.06 18.70 -7.01
C GLU A 79 -1.04 17.47 -7.92
N PHE A 80 0.12 17.13 -8.49
CA PHE A 80 0.25 15.97 -9.38
C PHE A 80 0.09 14.65 -8.62
N GLU A 81 0.66 14.56 -7.43
CA GLU A 81 0.50 13.39 -6.55
C GLU A 81 -0.97 13.18 -6.18
N THR A 82 -1.62 14.22 -5.70
CA THR A 82 -3.09 14.18 -5.45
C THR A 82 -3.90 13.77 -6.70
N LEU A 83 -3.49 14.15 -7.90
CA LEU A 83 -4.16 13.73 -9.14
C LEU A 83 -3.90 12.26 -9.47
N TYR A 84 -2.69 11.76 -9.22
CA TYR A 84 -2.39 10.34 -9.34
C TYR A 84 -3.26 9.49 -8.41
N GLU A 85 -3.34 9.86 -7.14
CA GLU A 85 -4.17 9.20 -6.14
C GLU A 85 -5.66 9.28 -6.50
N ALA A 86 -6.11 10.44 -6.97
CA ALA A 86 -7.48 10.62 -7.45
C ALA A 86 -7.80 9.73 -8.65
N ALA A 87 -6.86 9.56 -9.60
CA ALA A 87 -7.04 8.66 -10.74
C ALA A 87 -7.16 7.21 -10.27
N TYR A 88 -6.31 6.79 -9.32
CA TYR A 88 -6.36 5.45 -8.73
C TYR A 88 -7.69 5.20 -8.01
N ILE A 89 -8.14 6.11 -7.14
CA ILE A 89 -9.43 6.00 -6.44
C ILE A 89 -10.59 5.87 -7.43
N LEU A 90 -10.61 6.68 -8.49
CA LEU A 90 -11.69 6.66 -9.48
C LEU A 90 -11.65 5.40 -10.36
N TYR A 91 -10.45 4.87 -10.64
CA TYR A 91 -10.27 3.59 -11.31
C TYR A 91 -10.78 2.43 -10.45
N THR A 92 -10.38 2.35 -9.20
CA THR A 92 -10.79 1.27 -8.28
C THR A 92 -12.29 1.28 -7.95
N MET A 93 -12.94 2.44 -8.06
CA MET A 93 -14.41 2.55 -7.97
C MET A 93 -15.14 1.96 -9.18
N ASP A 94 -14.54 1.97 -10.36
CA ASP A 94 -15.10 1.47 -11.61
C ASP A 94 -13.97 0.97 -12.54
N MET A 95 -13.51 -0.26 -12.33
CA MET A 95 -12.41 -0.89 -13.08
C MET A 95 -12.76 -1.12 -14.57
N ASP A 96 -14.03 -1.01 -14.96
CA ASP A 96 -14.45 -1.04 -16.36
C ASP A 96 -14.19 0.30 -17.09
N ASN A 97 -13.64 1.31 -16.39
CA ASN A 97 -13.40 2.64 -16.93
C ASN A 97 -11.97 2.79 -17.49
N ASP A 98 -11.80 2.47 -18.78
CA ASP A 98 -10.51 2.56 -19.48
C ASP A 98 -9.80 3.91 -19.31
N TYR A 99 -10.55 5.02 -19.20
CA TYR A 99 -9.95 6.35 -19.05
C TYR A 99 -9.13 6.48 -17.76
N TYR A 100 -9.69 6.07 -16.61
CA TYR A 100 -8.97 6.16 -15.34
C TYR A 100 -7.87 5.09 -15.23
N ALA A 101 -8.02 3.94 -15.86
CA ALA A 101 -6.95 2.96 -16.00
C ALA A 101 -5.73 3.54 -16.74
N ASP A 102 -5.97 4.18 -17.90
CA ASP A 102 -4.92 4.83 -18.69
C ASP A 102 -4.26 5.99 -17.93
N GLU A 103 -5.07 6.82 -17.24
CA GLU A 103 -4.56 7.99 -16.49
C GLU A 103 -3.74 7.58 -15.26
N GLN A 104 -4.15 6.57 -14.52
CA GLN A 104 -3.40 6.04 -13.37
C GLN A 104 -2.06 5.46 -13.83
N SER A 105 -2.05 4.61 -14.84
CA SER A 105 -0.82 4.02 -15.40
C SER A 105 0.13 5.08 -15.97
N TRP A 106 -0.40 6.12 -16.60
CA TRP A 106 0.41 7.24 -17.10
C TRP A 106 0.97 8.09 -15.98
N SER A 107 0.16 8.40 -14.96
CA SER A 107 0.51 9.34 -13.88
C SER A 107 1.72 8.88 -13.08
N ILE A 108 1.82 7.59 -12.75
CA ILE A 108 2.93 7.05 -11.94
C ILE A 108 4.30 7.35 -12.57
N ASN A 109 4.45 7.06 -13.86
CA ASN A 109 5.70 7.31 -14.57
C ASN A 109 5.98 8.81 -14.82
N ALA A 110 4.92 9.59 -15.02
CA ALA A 110 5.06 11.02 -15.30
C ALA A 110 5.38 11.81 -14.03
N LEU A 111 4.79 11.45 -12.89
CA LEU A 111 5.06 12.04 -11.58
C LEU A 111 6.52 11.84 -11.19
N GLU A 112 7.01 10.61 -11.27
CA GLU A 112 8.40 10.28 -10.94
C GLU A 112 9.42 11.07 -11.79
N LYS A 113 9.17 11.18 -13.11
CA LYS A 113 10.01 11.98 -13.99
C LYS A 113 9.98 13.48 -13.64
N CYS A 114 8.83 14.01 -13.24
CA CYS A 114 8.70 15.40 -12.79
C CYS A 114 9.47 15.63 -11.48
N ALA A 115 9.32 14.73 -10.51
CA ALA A 115 10.00 14.80 -9.23
C ALA A 115 11.54 14.70 -9.39
N ASP A 116 12.04 13.69 -10.14
CA ASP A 116 13.49 13.54 -10.40
C ASP A 116 14.08 14.79 -11.08
N LYS A 117 13.35 15.33 -12.06
CA LYS A 117 13.80 16.56 -12.75
C LYS A 117 13.89 17.75 -11.79
N LEU A 118 12.90 17.97 -10.94
CA LEU A 118 12.93 19.05 -9.96
C LEU A 118 14.03 18.84 -8.93
N CYS A 119 14.15 17.63 -8.38
CA CYS A 119 15.20 17.27 -7.42
C CYS A 119 16.60 17.46 -8.01
N GLY A 120 16.82 17.10 -9.29
CA GLY A 120 18.07 17.36 -9.98
C GLY A 120 18.41 18.84 -10.10
N ILE A 121 17.42 19.71 -10.38
CA ILE A 121 17.60 21.16 -10.42
C ILE A 121 17.91 21.70 -9.00
N CYS A 122 17.21 21.21 -7.98
CA CYS A 122 17.45 21.58 -6.59
C CYS A 122 18.84 21.15 -6.09
N HIS A 123 19.32 19.99 -6.52
CA HIS A 123 20.71 19.55 -6.32
C HIS A 123 21.70 20.54 -6.93
N ASP A 124 21.52 20.95 -8.20
CA ASP A 124 22.35 21.94 -8.86
C ASP A 124 22.33 23.30 -8.13
N ILE A 125 21.16 23.72 -7.63
CA ILE A 125 20.99 24.93 -6.82
C ILE A 125 21.78 24.81 -5.51
N ALA A 126 21.69 23.66 -4.83
CA ALA A 126 22.40 23.40 -3.57
C ALA A 126 23.93 23.42 -3.72
N LEU A 127 24.44 23.14 -4.94
CA LEU A 127 25.88 23.23 -5.27
C LEU A 127 26.27 24.59 -5.86
N SER A 128 25.35 25.51 -6.08
CA SER A 128 25.56 26.79 -6.74
C SER A 128 25.90 27.93 -5.75
N SER A 129 26.06 29.16 -6.30
CA SER A 129 26.20 30.38 -5.50
C SER A 129 24.90 30.79 -4.78
N ASN A 130 23.77 30.18 -5.07
CA ASN A 130 22.47 30.43 -4.43
C ASN A 130 22.20 29.49 -3.24
N ALA A 131 23.12 28.55 -2.97
CA ALA A 131 23.00 27.52 -1.93
C ALA A 131 22.53 28.07 -0.58
N GLU A 132 23.12 29.19 -0.12
CA GLU A 132 22.77 29.78 1.18
C GLU A 132 21.35 30.36 1.23
N ALA A 133 20.89 30.93 0.10
CA ALA A 133 19.51 31.45 0.02
C ALA A 133 18.51 30.30 -0.01
N PHE A 134 18.81 29.25 -0.78
CA PHE A 134 17.99 28.05 -0.88
C PHE A 134 17.92 27.31 0.46
N ARG A 135 19.10 27.08 1.09
CA ARG A 135 19.18 26.44 2.41
C ARG A 135 18.34 27.15 3.48
N LYS A 136 18.38 28.48 3.48
CA LYS A 136 17.58 29.26 4.41
C LYS A 136 16.08 29.12 4.17
N HIS A 137 15.67 28.86 2.94
CA HIS A 137 14.28 28.73 2.53
C HIS A 137 13.73 27.33 2.86
N VAL A 138 14.40 26.27 2.42
CA VAL A 138 13.93 24.89 2.59
C VAL A 138 14.31 24.28 3.95
N GLY A 139 15.19 24.90 4.72
CA GLY A 139 15.73 24.37 5.98
C GLY A 139 16.97 23.51 5.79
N ASP A 140 17.67 23.26 6.90
CA ASP A 140 18.97 22.57 6.89
C ASP A 140 18.83 21.10 6.44
N GLU A 141 17.83 20.41 6.91
CA GLU A 141 17.60 18.98 6.67
C GLU A 141 17.29 18.71 5.19
N VAL A 142 16.23 19.31 4.67
CA VAL A 142 15.82 19.21 3.26
C VAL A 142 16.93 19.66 2.32
N PHE A 143 17.66 20.73 2.69
CA PHE A 143 18.80 21.21 1.89
C PHE A 143 19.92 20.16 1.77
N GLU A 144 20.25 19.47 2.86
CA GLU A 144 21.30 18.43 2.81
C GLU A 144 20.84 17.22 1.96
N LYS A 145 19.56 16.83 2.06
CA LYS A 145 18.99 15.80 1.20
C LYS A 145 19.09 16.18 -0.30
N PHE A 146 18.69 17.40 -0.69
CA PHE A 146 18.90 17.88 -2.06
C PHE A 146 20.38 17.93 -2.47
N ARG A 147 21.27 18.32 -1.56
CA ARG A 147 22.71 18.36 -1.86
C ARG A 147 23.30 16.98 -2.13
N GLU A 148 22.80 15.96 -1.48
CA GLU A 148 23.23 14.56 -1.62
C GLU A 148 22.43 13.80 -2.68
N TYR A 149 21.35 14.39 -3.18
CA TYR A 149 20.52 13.79 -4.21
C TYR A 149 21.32 13.38 -5.45
N ARG A 150 21.06 12.19 -5.95
CA ARG A 150 21.68 11.65 -7.15
C ARG A 150 20.62 11.38 -8.20
N PRO A 151 20.49 12.26 -9.24
CA PRO A 151 19.58 12.03 -10.35
C PRO A 151 19.81 10.67 -11.02
N TYR A 152 18.75 10.10 -11.57
CA TYR A 152 18.84 8.85 -12.30
C TYR A 152 19.66 9.02 -13.59
N SER A 153 20.49 8.02 -13.90
CA SER A 153 21.14 7.92 -15.18
C SER A 153 20.17 7.41 -16.26
N ASP A 154 20.49 7.62 -17.55
CA ASP A 154 19.66 7.11 -18.66
C ASP A 154 19.39 5.60 -18.53
N ARG A 155 20.37 4.81 -18.06
CA ARG A 155 20.19 3.36 -17.89
C ARG A 155 19.28 3.01 -16.70
N GLU A 156 19.34 3.76 -15.60
CA GLU A 156 18.45 3.60 -14.46
C GLU A 156 17.00 3.89 -14.87
N LEU A 157 16.76 4.97 -15.62
CA LEU A 157 15.43 5.28 -16.17
C LEU A 157 14.92 4.21 -17.15
N GLU A 158 15.81 3.68 -18.02
CA GLU A 158 15.45 2.56 -18.90
C GLU A 158 15.04 1.31 -18.10
N ILE A 159 15.74 0.98 -17.00
CA ILE A 159 15.41 -0.16 -16.15
C ILE A 159 14.02 0.02 -15.53
N MET A 160 13.70 1.21 -15.04
CA MET A 160 12.40 1.52 -14.44
C MET A 160 11.26 1.39 -15.47
N GLU A 161 11.47 1.87 -16.71
CA GLU A 161 10.51 1.69 -17.81
C GLU A 161 10.35 0.21 -18.22
N GLU A 162 11.46 -0.55 -18.27
CA GLU A 162 11.42 -2.00 -18.56
C GLU A 162 10.69 -2.75 -17.44
N GLU A 163 10.90 -2.36 -16.18
CA GLU A 163 10.26 -2.97 -15.01
C GLU A 163 8.75 -2.71 -15.00
N GLN A 164 8.31 -1.47 -15.24
CA GLN A 164 6.89 -1.15 -15.32
C GLN A 164 6.21 -1.96 -16.43
N SER A 165 6.84 -2.09 -17.59
CA SER A 165 6.31 -2.94 -18.67
C SER A 165 6.17 -4.42 -18.25
N LEU A 166 7.04 -4.91 -17.37
CA LEU A 166 6.94 -6.27 -16.85
C LEU A 166 5.82 -6.41 -15.79
N VAL A 167 5.53 -5.37 -15.04
CA VAL A 167 4.36 -5.31 -14.15
C VAL A 167 3.08 -5.37 -14.98
N ASP A 168 2.98 -4.57 -16.06
CA ASP A 168 1.85 -4.60 -16.97
C ASP A 168 1.68 -6.00 -17.62
N ASP A 169 2.79 -6.60 -18.12
CA ASP A 169 2.80 -7.97 -18.66
C ASP A 169 2.32 -9.02 -17.61
N TYR A 170 2.63 -8.81 -16.33
CA TYR A 170 2.18 -9.69 -15.25
C TYR A 170 0.68 -9.58 -15.01
N TYR A 171 0.13 -8.36 -14.97
CA TYR A 171 -1.32 -8.16 -14.79
C TYR A 171 -2.14 -8.64 -15.98
N ASP A 172 -1.61 -8.52 -17.19
CA ASP A 172 -2.25 -9.07 -18.39
C ASP A 172 -2.50 -10.59 -18.29
N LEU A 173 -1.71 -11.32 -17.50
CA LEU A 173 -1.91 -12.76 -17.28
C LEU A 173 -3.23 -13.09 -16.60
N TYR A 174 -3.75 -12.23 -15.72
CA TYR A 174 -5.00 -12.49 -15.01
C TYR A 174 -6.20 -12.57 -15.95
N THR A 175 -6.13 -11.90 -17.10
CA THR A 175 -7.19 -11.89 -18.12
C THR A 175 -6.86 -12.75 -19.36
N ASP A 176 -5.72 -13.47 -19.37
CA ASP A 176 -5.31 -14.30 -20.50
C ASP A 176 -6.12 -15.62 -20.55
N PRO A 177 -7.06 -15.77 -21.51
CA PRO A 177 -7.90 -16.97 -21.60
C PRO A 177 -7.09 -18.25 -21.91
N ASP A 178 -5.86 -18.11 -22.41
CA ASP A 178 -4.99 -19.27 -22.67
C ASP A 178 -4.45 -19.88 -21.37
N LEU A 179 -4.60 -19.20 -20.21
CA LEU A 179 -4.21 -19.71 -18.90
C LEU A 179 -5.28 -20.60 -18.25
N ALA A 180 -6.53 -20.56 -18.71
CA ALA A 180 -7.53 -21.49 -18.24
C ALA A 180 -7.16 -22.96 -18.55
N ILE A 181 -7.52 -23.87 -17.65
CA ILE A 181 -7.38 -25.32 -17.81
C ILE A 181 -8.74 -25.98 -17.98
N GLU A 182 -8.82 -27.06 -18.75
CA GLU A 182 -10.03 -27.90 -18.81
C GLU A 182 -9.92 -29.03 -17.79
N TYR A 183 -10.85 -29.08 -16.82
CA TYR A 183 -10.94 -30.12 -15.84
C TYR A 183 -12.40 -30.60 -15.71
N ASP A 184 -12.63 -31.90 -15.95
CA ASP A 184 -13.96 -32.55 -16.00
C ASP A 184 -15.00 -31.83 -16.89
N GLY A 185 -14.54 -31.24 -18.02
CA GLY A 185 -15.39 -30.51 -18.97
C GLY A 185 -15.73 -29.08 -18.54
N VAL A 186 -15.11 -28.58 -17.47
CA VAL A 186 -15.22 -27.21 -16.98
C VAL A 186 -13.89 -26.49 -17.21
N MET A 187 -13.96 -25.27 -17.72
CA MET A 187 -12.77 -24.39 -17.80
C MET A 187 -12.57 -23.73 -16.47
N TRP A 188 -11.33 -23.80 -15.95
CA TRP A 188 -10.89 -23.18 -14.70
C TRP A 188 -9.73 -22.24 -14.97
N ASP A 189 -9.86 -21.03 -14.49
CA ASP A 189 -8.83 -20.00 -14.38
C ASP A 189 -8.74 -19.53 -12.93
N ILE A 190 -7.92 -18.52 -12.66
CA ILE A 190 -7.73 -18.02 -11.31
C ILE A 190 -9.01 -17.37 -10.77
N ASP A 191 -9.71 -16.56 -11.59
CA ASP A 191 -10.94 -15.88 -11.18
C ASP A 191 -12.05 -16.87 -10.79
N LYS A 192 -12.14 -17.96 -11.54
CA LYS A 192 -13.12 -19.01 -11.24
C LYS A 192 -12.73 -19.83 -10.03
N LEU A 193 -11.43 -20.01 -9.79
CA LEU A 193 -10.90 -20.74 -8.64
C LEU A 193 -11.15 -19.96 -7.35
N ASP A 194 -10.96 -18.65 -7.39
CA ASP A 194 -11.16 -17.74 -6.25
C ASP A 194 -12.61 -17.26 -6.12
N GLY A 195 -13.46 -17.64 -7.07
CA GLY A 195 -14.87 -17.27 -7.10
C GLY A 195 -15.82 -18.33 -6.52
N PRO A 196 -17.15 -18.07 -6.59
CA PRO A 196 -18.18 -18.96 -6.03
C PRO A 196 -18.12 -20.42 -6.48
N ASP A 197 -17.63 -20.69 -7.71
CA ASP A 197 -17.48 -22.05 -8.24
C ASP A 197 -16.34 -22.79 -7.51
N GLY A 198 -15.25 -22.09 -7.19
CA GLY A 198 -14.14 -22.62 -6.40
C GLY A 198 -14.55 -22.90 -4.96
N ASP A 199 -15.31 -22.00 -4.34
CA ASP A 199 -15.88 -22.18 -2.99
C ASP A 199 -16.80 -23.41 -2.94
N GLU A 200 -17.67 -23.58 -3.96
CA GLU A 200 -18.54 -24.77 -4.04
C GLU A 200 -17.71 -26.05 -4.16
N LEU A 201 -16.66 -26.04 -4.98
CA LEU A 201 -15.76 -27.17 -5.12
C LEU A 201 -14.99 -27.45 -3.83
N TYR A 202 -14.44 -26.43 -3.18
CA TYR A 202 -13.74 -26.56 -1.90
C TYR A 202 -14.64 -27.15 -0.81
N ASN A 203 -15.87 -26.66 -0.68
CA ASN A 203 -16.82 -27.13 0.31
C ASN A 203 -17.32 -28.55 0.05
N SER A 204 -17.44 -28.95 -1.22
CA SER A 204 -17.93 -30.30 -1.61
C SER A 204 -16.82 -31.34 -1.66
N ASP A 205 -15.66 -31.02 -2.21
CA ASP A 205 -14.49 -31.92 -2.32
C ASP A 205 -13.17 -31.11 -2.24
N PRO A 206 -12.67 -30.80 -1.03
CA PRO A 206 -11.42 -30.05 -0.86
C PRO A 206 -10.21 -30.67 -1.57
N LYS A 207 -10.20 -32.02 -1.72
CA LYS A 207 -9.07 -32.68 -2.40
C LYS A 207 -9.09 -32.43 -3.90
N GLU A 208 -10.29 -32.37 -4.47
CA GLU A 208 -10.45 -32.04 -5.87
C GLU A 208 -10.13 -30.58 -6.13
N TYR A 209 -10.59 -29.67 -5.25
CA TYR A 209 -10.22 -28.25 -5.29
C TYR A 209 -8.70 -28.06 -5.36
N TYR A 210 -7.95 -28.60 -4.41
CA TYR A 210 -6.48 -28.48 -4.42
C TYR A 210 -5.82 -29.10 -5.65
N ARG A 211 -6.42 -30.11 -6.27
CA ARG A 211 -5.90 -30.68 -7.51
C ARG A 211 -6.13 -29.79 -8.72
N VAL A 212 -7.26 -29.08 -8.78
CA VAL A 212 -7.55 -28.08 -9.81
C VAL A 212 -6.66 -26.87 -9.59
N ALA A 213 -6.59 -26.34 -8.35
CA ALA A 213 -5.76 -25.21 -7.97
C ALA A 213 -4.30 -25.40 -8.39
N GLU A 214 -3.69 -26.53 -8.03
CA GLU A 214 -2.29 -26.84 -8.42
C GLU A 214 -2.06 -26.74 -9.94
N GLN A 215 -3.04 -27.12 -10.76
CA GLN A 215 -2.88 -27.08 -12.22
C GLN A 215 -3.05 -25.65 -12.77
N VAL A 216 -3.99 -24.87 -12.22
CA VAL A 216 -4.17 -23.45 -12.57
C VAL A 216 -2.94 -22.66 -12.17
N GLU A 217 -2.54 -22.76 -10.90
CA GLU A 217 -1.36 -22.08 -10.35
C GLU A 217 -0.10 -22.42 -11.13
N LYS A 218 0.12 -23.70 -11.43
CA LYS A 218 1.28 -24.12 -12.21
C LYS A 218 1.30 -23.49 -13.59
N LYS A 219 0.15 -23.42 -14.26
CA LYS A 219 0.05 -22.85 -15.59
C LYS A 219 0.31 -21.36 -15.60
N PHE A 220 -0.18 -20.64 -14.58
CA PHE A 220 0.11 -19.23 -14.35
C PHE A 220 1.60 -19.03 -14.03
N ASN A 221 2.16 -19.82 -13.12
CA ASN A 221 3.57 -19.79 -12.73
C ASN A 221 4.54 -19.98 -13.92
N GLU A 222 4.19 -20.84 -14.90
CA GLU A 222 4.99 -21.03 -16.12
C GLU A 222 5.11 -19.74 -16.96
N LYS A 223 4.22 -18.76 -16.78
CA LYS A 223 4.23 -17.46 -17.45
C LYS A 223 4.77 -16.34 -16.55
N ALA A 224 4.24 -16.22 -15.34
CA ALA A 224 4.63 -15.17 -14.39
C ALA A 224 6.08 -15.34 -13.88
N GLY A 225 6.51 -16.58 -13.64
CA GLY A 225 7.86 -16.85 -13.16
C GLY A 225 9.00 -16.29 -14.05
N PRO A 226 8.96 -16.44 -15.39
CA PRO A 226 9.92 -15.78 -16.28
C PRO A 226 9.88 -14.24 -16.21
N ILE A 227 8.71 -13.62 -15.96
CA ILE A 227 8.58 -12.17 -15.76
C ILE A 227 9.32 -11.79 -14.49
N TYR A 228 8.99 -12.41 -13.36
CA TYR A 228 9.65 -12.18 -12.09
C TYR A 228 11.18 -12.33 -12.18
N LYS A 229 11.66 -13.37 -12.85
CA LYS A 229 13.11 -13.57 -13.06
C LYS A 229 13.77 -12.43 -13.80
N LYS A 230 13.11 -11.83 -14.80
CA LYS A 230 13.65 -10.65 -15.51
C LYS A 230 13.69 -9.44 -14.56
N MET A 231 12.64 -9.21 -13.75
CA MET A 231 12.60 -8.14 -12.75
C MET A 231 13.73 -8.28 -11.75
N VAL A 232 13.98 -9.48 -11.23
CA VAL A 232 15.11 -9.76 -10.31
C VAL A 232 16.46 -9.36 -10.94
N VAL A 233 16.66 -9.64 -12.23
CA VAL A 233 17.89 -9.26 -12.93
C VAL A 233 18.00 -7.75 -13.09
N LEU A 234 16.93 -7.07 -13.49
CA LEU A 234 16.88 -5.61 -13.67
C LEU A 234 17.09 -4.88 -12.34
N ARG A 235 16.43 -5.31 -11.28
CA ARG A 235 16.55 -4.72 -9.93
C ARG A 235 17.97 -4.89 -9.36
N ASN A 236 18.60 -6.04 -9.57
CA ASN A 236 20.01 -6.23 -9.22
C ASN A 236 20.95 -5.37 -10.08
N GLU A 237 20.65 -5.18 -11.38
CA GLU A 237 21.42 -4.25 -12.23
C GLU A 237 21.29 -2.81 -11.71
N PHE A 238 20.07 -2.37 -11.37
CA PHE A 238 19.80 -1.07 -10.80
C PHE A 238 20.59 -0.85 -9.49
N ALA A 239 20.50 -1.78 -8.54
CA ALA A 239 21.24 -1.73 -7.28
C ALA A 239 22.77 -1.64 -7.51
N ASN A 240 23.30 -2.42 -8.46
CA ASN A 240 24.72 -2.37 -8.81
C ASN A 240 25.14 -1.02 -9.39
N LEU A 241 24.29 -0.36 -10.23
CA LEU A 241 24.52 0.99 -10.74
C LEU A 241 24.57 2.02 -9.60
N ARG A 242 23.81 1.80 -8.53
CA ARG A 242 23.81 2.60 -7.31
C ARG A 242 24.96 2.27 -6.36
N GLY A 243 25.70 1.18 -6.60
CA GLY A 243 26.91 0.79 -5.84
C GLY A 243 26.69 -0.27 -4.77
N TYR A 244 25.55 -0.92 -4.78
CA TYR A 244 25.19 -2.01 -3.88
C TYR A 244 25.52 -3.38 -4.48
N GLU A 245 25.73 -4.38 -3.64
CA GLU A 245 26.09 -5.75 -4.06
C GLU A 245 24.92 -6.45 -4.77
N ASP A 246 23.72 -6.28 -4.24
CA ASP A 246 22.46 -6.82 -4.75
C ASP A 246 21.28 -5.88 -4.40
N TYR A 247 20.09 -6.22 -4.89
CA TYR A 247 18.90 -5.43 -4.61
C TYR A 247 18.45 -5.50 -3.16
N VAL A 248 18.75 -6.60 -2.44
CA VAL A 248 18.41 -6.71 -1.01
C VAL A 248 19.14 -5.63 -0.20
N ALA A 249 20.44 -5.45 -0.45
CA ALA A 249 21.23 -4.43 0.25
C ALA A 249 20.75 -3.00 -0.10
N TYR A 250 20.37 -2.77 -1.35
CA TYR A 250 19.82 -1.49 -1.80
C TYR A 250 18.45 -1.21 -1.15
N ALA A 251 17.55 -2.18 -1.19
CA ALA A 251 16.21 -2.04 -0.64
C ALA A 251 16.25 -1.80 0.89
N ASP A 252 17.02 -2.60 1.63
CA ASP A 252 17.12 -2.43 3.08
C ASP A 252 17.69 -1.07 3.49
N GLU A 253 18.69 -0.54 2.77
CA GLU A 253 19.38 0.71 3.14
C GLU A 253 18.72 1.96 2.57
N VAL A 254 18.20 1.91 1.34
CA VAL A 254 17.76 3.10 0.60
C VAL A 254 16.25 3.19 0.46
N GLU A 255 15.58 2.13 0.00
CA GLU A 255 14.14 2.18 -0.23
C GLU A 255 13.34 2.14 1.07
N TYR A 256 13.73 1.26 2.00
CA TYR A 256 13.01 1.04 3.24
C TYR A 256 13.71 1.61 4.47
N THR A 257 14.91 2.17 4.33
CA THR A 257 15.70 2.81 5.41
C THR A 257 15.71 2.01 6.72
N ARG A 258 15.84 0.68 6.62
CA ARG A 258 15.77 -0.26 7.74
C ARG A 258 16.93 -0.09 8.70
N ASP A 259 16.64 0.03 9.99
CA ASP A 259 17.62 0.24 11.06
C ASP A 259 17.99 -1.06 11.79
N TYR A 260 17.68 -2.21 11.20
CA TYR A 260 18.09 -3.54 11.63
C TYR A 260 18.87 -4.26 10.51
N THR A 261 19.71 -5.19 10.93
CA THR A 261 20.65 -5.86 10.04
C THR A 261 20.06 -7.11 9.37
N ASP A 262 20.63 -7.53 8.24
CA ASP A 262 20.30 -8.80 7.59
C ASP A 262 20.45 -10.03 8.50
N GLU A 263 21.35 -9.99 9.50
CA GLU A 263 21.47 -11.06 10.52
C GLU A 263 20.27 -11.05 11.48
N GLU A 264 19.80 -9.87 11.90
CA GLU A 264 18.61 -9.73 12.73
C GLU A 264 17.35 -10.15 11.98
N THR A 265 17.27 -9.84 10.67
CA THR A 265 16.19 -10.35 9.80
C THR A 265 16.19 -11.87 9.72
N ARG A 266 17.35 -12.50 9.52
CA ARG A 266 17.46 -13.97 9.53
C ARG A 266 17.09 -14.58 10.88
N GLN A 267 17.44 -13.91 11.99
CA GLN A 267 17.04 -14.37 13.32
C GLN A 267 15.52 -14.25 13.51
N LEU A 268 14.89 -13.16 13.02
CA LEU A 268 13.45 -13.01 13.00
C LEU A 268 12.77 -14.19 12.28
N HIS A 269 13.25 -14.55 11.08
CA HIS A 269 12.72 -15.72 10.35
C HIS A 269 12.77 -17.01 11.20
N GLU A 270 13.90 -17.29 11.86
CA GLU A 270 14.03 -18.50 12.68
C GLU A 270 13.12 -18.48 13.91
N ASP A 271 12.97 -17.32 14.56
CA ASP A 271 12.10 -17.16 15.73
C ASP A 271 10.60 -17.32 15.32
N VAL A 272 10.19 -16.73 14.20
CA VAL A 272 8.83 -16.89 13.66
C VAL A 272 8.56 -18.33 13.25
N LYS A 273 9.52 -19.04 12.62
CA LYS A 273 9.38 -20.48 12.34
C LYS A 273 9.12 -21.30 13.60
N ALA A 274 9.76 -20.93 14.72
CA ALA A 274 9.54 -21.62 15.98
C ALA A 274 8.11 -21.37 16.52
N VAL A 275 7.64 -20.13 16.51
CA VAL A 275 6.29 -19.73 16.93
C VAL A 275 5.22 -20.40 16.07
N MET A 276 5.39 -20.40 14.75
CA MET A 276 4.39 -20.92 13.81
C MET A 276 4.17 -22.43 13.90
N LYS A 277 5.21 -23.17 14.26
CA LYS A 277 5.09 -24.63 14.53
C LYS A 277 4.14 -24.94 15.70
N GLU A 278 3.99 -24.02 16.65
CA GLU A 278 3.05 -24.13 17.75
C GLU A 278 1.67 -23.55 17.38
N TYR A 279 1.64 -22.41 16.69
CA TYR A 279 0.42 -21.69 16.32
C TYR A 279 -0.45 -22.45 15.32
N LEU A 280 0.09 -22.88 14.19
CA LEU A 280 -0.68 -23.47 13.10
C LEU A 280 -1.54 -24.70 13.50
N PRO A 281 -1.10 -25.61 14.40
CA PRO A 281 -1.97 -26.66 14.91
C PRO A 281 -3.16 -26.15 15.73
N LEU A 282 -2.98 -25.07 16.51
CA LEU A 282 -4.04 -24.45 17.33
C LEU A 282 -5.05 -23.76 16.42
N TYR A 283 -4.58 -22.92 15.50
CA TYR A 283 -5.35 -22.29 14.45
C TYR A 283 -6.25 -23.28 13.69
N ARG A 284 -5.66 -24.34 13.10
CA ARG A 284 -6.42 -25.37 12.37
C ARG A 284 -7.47 -26.08 13.22
N ASN A 285 -7.22 -26.23 14.51
CA ASN A 285 -8.20 -26.81 15.43
C ASN A 285 -9.35 -25.88 15.71
N TYR A 286 -9.07 -24.58 15.91
CA TYR A 286 -10.08 -23.56 16.15
C TYR A 286 -11.03 -23.40 14.96
N TYR A 287 -10.51 -23.13 13.76
CA TYR A 287 -11.33 -22.92 12.56
C TYR A 287 -12.13 -24.16 12.15
N ARG A 288 -11.67 -25.34 12.48
CA ARG A 288 -12.45 -26.56 12.24
C ARG A 288 -13.64 -26.74 13.18
N ASN A 289 -13.55 -26.25 14.39
CA ASN A 289 -14.47 -26.64 15.47
C ASN A 289 -15.16 -25.48 16.18
N GLY A 290 -14.73 -24.27 16.05
CA GLY A 290 -15.15 -23.14 16.87
C GLY A 290 -15.50 -21.84 16.14
N TYR A 291 -15.07 -21.67 14.88
CA TYR A 291 -15.29 -20.44 14.15
C TYR A 291 -16.75 -20.29 13.70
N GLU A 292 -17.32 -19.10 13.92
CA GLU A 292 -18.64 -18.68 13.46
C GLU A 292 -18.51 -17.41 12.61
N TYR A 293 -19.10 -17.41 11.40
CA TYR A 293 -19.06 -16.26 10.49
C TYR A 293 -19.70 -15.02 11.08
N LEU A 294 -19.07 -13.87 10.88
CA LEU A 294 -19.60 -12.60 11.33
C LEU A 294 -20.82 -12.19 10.50
N PRO A 295 -21.82 -11.54 11.12
CA PRO A 295 -23.01 -11.10 10.41
C PRO A 295 -22.68 -9.91 9.50
N TYR A 296 -23.23 -9.92 8.29
CA TYR A 296 -23.14 -8.78 7.37
C TYR A 296 -23.63 -7.47 8.01
N MET A 297 -22.90 -6.38 7.79
CA MET A 297 -23.25 -5.04 8.22
C MET A 297 -23.45 -4.12 7.01
N THR A 298 -24.55 -3.36 7.02
CA THR A 298 -24.77 -2.29 6.02
C THR A 298 -23.79 -1.13 6.22
N ASN A 299 -23.52 -0.34 5.17
CA ASN A 299 -22.62 0.82 5.24
C ASN A 299 -22.98 1.77 6.39
N GLY A 300 -24.29 1.99 6.63
CA GLY A 300 -24.76 2.82 7.75
C GLY A 300 -24.41 2.23 9.11
N GLN A 301 -24.53 0.90 9.27
CA GLN A 301 -24.16 0.21 10.52
C GLN A 301 -22.64 0.25 10.73
N LEU A 302 -21.86 0.03 9.69
CA LEU A 302 -20.38 0.12 9.73
C LEU A 302 -19.93 1.49 10.23
N LEU A 303 -20.40 2.57 9.59
CA LEU A 303 -20.04 3.95 9.96
C LEU A 303 -20.54 4.36 11.34
N ASP A 304 -21.76 3.96 11.72
CA ASP A 304 -22.29 4.27 13.05
C ASP A 304 -21.52 3.51 14.14
N THR A 305 -21.11 2.27 13.88
CA THR A 305 -20.27 1.46 14.77
C THR A 305 -18.89 2.09 14.91
N LEU A 306 -18.21 2.37 13.78
CA LEU A 306 -16.90 3.03 13.79
C LEU A 306 -16.96 4.33 14.59
N CYS A 307 -17.89 5.26 14.27
CA CYS A 307 -17.99 6.55 14.95
C CYS A 307 -18.28 6.43 16.45
N LYS A 308 -19.09 5.45 16.84
CA LYS A 308 -19.41 5.23 18.26
C LYS A 308 -18.16 4.80 19.02
N TYR A 309 -17.52 3.73 18.59
CA TYR A 309 -16.45 3.11 19.37
C TYR A 309 -15.10 3.84 19.23
N SER A 310 -14.85 4.54 18.11
CA SER A 310 -13.71 5.46 18.02
C SER A 310 -13.81 6.57 19.07
N ALA A 311 -15.01 7.13 19.28
CA ALA A 311 -15.23 8.15 20.32
C ALA A 311 -15.15 7.60 21.75
N GLU A 312 -15.41 6.31 21.94
CA GLU A 312 -15.26 5.64 23.24
C GLU A 312 -13.79 5.21 23.50
N THR A 313 -12.99 5.03 22.44
CA THR A 313 -11.57 4.67 22.53
C THR A 313 -10.72 5.84 22.99
N CYS A 314 -10.71 6.96 22.26
CA CYS A 314 -10.01 8.20 22.65
C CYS A 314 -10.53 9.42 21.88
N ASP A 315 -10.12 10.60 22.33
CA ASP A 315 -10.49 11.88 21.69
C ASP A 315 -9.92 11.97 20.26
N THR A 316 -8.70 11.49 20.01
CA THR A 316 -8.03 11.48 18.71
C THR A 316 -8.83 10.68 17.67
N ALA A 317 -9.13 9.43 17.96
CA ALA A 317 -9.93 8.57 17.09
C ALA A 317 -11.36 9.10 16.91
N GLY A 318 -11.98 9.63 17.96
CA GLY A 318 -13.32 10.24 17.89
C GLY A 318 -13.36 11.47 16.97
N GLN A 319 -12.32 12.30 16.95
CA GLN A 319 -12.21 13.45 16.05
C GLN A 319 -11.97 13.01 14.60
N ALA A 320 -11.09 12.02 14.38
CA ALA A 320 -10.84 11.47 13.05
C ALA A 320 -12.13 10.88 12.44
N ALA A 321 -12.89 10.07 13.18
CA ALA A 321 -14.17 9.52 12.73
C ALA A 321 -15.21 10.61 12.41
N LYS A 322 -15.20 11.70 13.14
CA LYS A 322 -16.04 12.86 12.84
C LYS A 322 -15.62 13.54 11.54
N VAL A 323 -14.33 13.76 11.31
CA VAL A 323 -13.80 14.34 10.06
C VAL A 323 -14.15 13.44 8.87
N LEU A 324 -13.89 12.14 8.96
CA LEU A 324 -14.24 11.13 7.97
C LEU A 324 -15.73 11.27 7.53
N LYS A 325 -16.63 11.26 8.51
CA LYS A 325 -18.09 11.31 8.26
C LYS A 325 -18.57 12.67 7.77
N GLU A 326 -18.14 13.78 8.40
CA GLU A 326 -18.59 15.13 8.06
C GLU A 326 -18.11 15.61 6.69
N LYS A 327 -16.88 15.22 6.30
CA LYS A 327 -16.29 15.57 5.01
C LYS A 327 -16.56 14.54 3.92
N ASN A 328 -17.19 13.41 4.24
CA ASN A 328 -17.46 12.30 3.33
C ASN A 328 -16.19 11.76 2.64
N LEU A 329 -15.15 11.50 3.44
CA LEU A 329 -13.83 11.05 2.97
C LEU A 329 -13.77 9.51 2.87
N TYR A 330 -14.78 8.91 2.29
CA TYR A 330 -14.86 7.45 2.13
C TYR A 330 -15.73 7.04 0.96
N SER A 331 -15.46 5.86 0.42
CA SER A 331 -16.33 5.12 -0.48
C SER A 331 -16.46 3.68 0.01
N ILE A 332 -17.58 3.36 0.69
CA ILE A 332 -17.88 2.01 1.19
C ILE A 332 -19.13 1.54 0.45
N GLU A 333 -18.95 0.82 -0.65
CA GLU A 333 -20.04 0.41 -1.54
C GLU A 333 -19.80 -1.00 -2.09
N SER A 334 -20.86 -1.64 -2.58
CA SER A 334 -20.76 -2.89 -3.34
C SER A 334 -20.83 -2.61 -4.84
N GLY A 335 -20.15 -3.41 -5.64
CA GLY A 335 -20.20 -3.28 -7.11
C GLY A 335 -19.31 -4.34 -7.78
N ALA A 336 -19.78 -4.90 -8.90
CA ALA A 336 -19.04 -5.92 -9.64
C ALA A 336 -17.78 -5.38 -10.35
N SER A 337 -17.77 -4.06 -10.66
CA SER A 337 -16.64 -3.38 -11.29
C SER A 337 -15.72 -2.67 -10.27
N ARG A 338 -15.94 -2.85 -8.97
CA ARG A 338 -15.09 -2.27 -7.94
C ARG A 338 -13.95 -3.21 -7.61
N GLN A 339 -12.78 -2.64 -7.30
CA GLN A 339 -11.66 -3.44 -6.80
C GLN A 339 -12.06 -4.12 -5.47
N PRO A 340 -11.82 -5.41 -5.29
CA PRO A 340 -12.03 -6.08 -4.00
C PRO A 340 -11.11 -5.53 -2.91
N GLY A 341 -11.54 -5.61 -1.63
CA GLY A 341 -10.76 -5.18 -0.47
C GLY A 341 -10.98 -3.72 -0.08
N GLY A 342 -9.99 -3.14 0.58
CA GLY A 342 -9.96 -1.77 1.06
C GLY A 342 -8.55 -1.18 1.03
N TYR A 343 -8.46 0.14 1.08
CA TYR A 343 -7.22 0.90 1.26
C TYR A 343 -7.53 2.32 1.74
N THR A 344 -6.50 2.96 2.27
CA THR A 344 -6.51 4.39 2.61
C THR A 344 -5.40 5.10 1.85
N MET A 345 -5.72 6.23 1.22
CA MET A 345 -4.76 7.09 0.53
C MET A 345 -4.82 8.50 1.09
N GLU A 346 -3.69 9.17 1.14
CA GLU A 346 -3.61 10.59 1.45
C GLU A 346 -3.79 11.41 0.16
N LEU A 347 -4.49 12.53 0.25
CA LEU A 347 -4.64 13.48 -0.85
C LEU A 347 -3.81 14.72 -0.54
N ASP A 348 -2.53 14.69 -0.87
CA ASP A 348 -1.47 15.63 -0.41
C ASP A 348 -1.85 17.11 -0.50
N LYS A 349 -2.43 17.52 -1.62
CA LYS A 349 -2.84 18.92 -1.82
C LYS A 349 -3.87 19.42 -0.81
N THR A 350 -4.58 18.52 -0.14
CA THR A 350 -5.66 18.86 0.78
C THR A 350 -5.37 18.45 2.22
N ASP A 351 -4.28 17.76 2.46
CA ASP A 351 -3.91 17.12 3.72
C ASP A 351 -5.09 16.30 4.31
N LEU A 352 -5.77 15.53 3.45
CA LEU A 352 -6.95 14.76 3.85
C LEU A 352 -6.89 13.35 3.28
N PRO A 353 -6.89 12.33 4.15
CA PRO A 353 -6.96 10.94 3.72
C PRO A 353 -8.35 10.55 3.22
N PHE A 354 -8.40 9.48 2.41
CA PHE A 354 -9.63 8.91 1.86
C PHE A 354 -9.64 7.39 2.01
N ILE A 355 -10.75 6.84 2.55
CA ILE A 355 -10.96 5.39 2.69
C ILE A 355 -11.78 4.85 1.53
N PHE A 356 -11.26 3.82 0.85
CA PHE A 356 -11.99 3.00 -0.10
C PHE A 356 -12.21 1.60 0.45
N ILE A 357 -13.44 1.06 0.35
CA ILE A 357 -13.77 -0.32 0.72
C ILE A 357 -14.86 -0.84 -0.20
N THR A 358 -14.71 -2.07 -0.67
CA THR A 358 -15.78 -2.81 -1.35
C THR A 358 -16.52 -3.70 -0.36
N ASN A 359 -17.77 -3.31 -0.06
CA ASN A 359 -18.64 -4.04 0.89
C ASN A 359 -19.48 -5.07 0.13
N SER A 360 -18.96 -6.28 -0.02
CA SER A 360 -19.64 -7.38 -0.70
C SER A 360 -20.77 -7.99 0.14
N GLU A 361 -21.89 -8.38 -0.50
CA GLU A 361 -22.98 -9.05 0.22
C GLU A 361 -22.52 -10.40 0.79
N GLY A 362 -22.69 -10.59 2.09
CA GLY A 362 -22.37 -11.83 2.80
C GLY A 362 -21.08 -11.77 3.62
N GLU A 363 -20.26 -10.75 3.44
CA GLU A 363 -19.04 -10.52 4.21
C GLU A 363 -19.25 -9.43 5.25
N ASN A 364 -18.47 -9.45 6.33
CA ASN A 364 -18.43 -8.37 7.31
C ASN A 364 -17.10 -7.62 7.16
N VAL A 365 -17.18 -6.41 6.64
CA VAL A 365 -16.00 -5.56 6.38
C VAL A 365 -15.72 -4.59 7.53
N LEU A 366 -16.22 -4.83 8.75
CA LEU A 366 -15.87 -3.99 9.90
C LEU A 366 -14.38 -4.11 10.27
N PRO A 367 -13.75 -5.29 10.28
CA PRO A 367 -12.30 -5.40 10.44
C PRO A 367 -11.54 -4.53 9.44
N THR A 368 -11.79 -4.69 8.14
CA THR A 368 -11.19 -3.86 7.10
C THR A 368 -11.41 -2.36 7.32
N LEU A 369 -12.64 -1.95 7.68
CA LEU A 369 -12.93 -0.54 7.96
C LEU A 369 -12.17 -0.01 9.18
N THR A 370 -11.97 -0.81 10.21
CA THR A 370 -11.21 -0.40 11.39
C THR A 370 -9.71 -0.35 11.12
N HIS A 371 -9.22 -1.24 10.25
CA HIS A 371 -7.86 -1.20 9.72
C HIS A 371 -7.61 0.10 8.94
N GLU A 372 -8.39 0.34 7.90
CA GLU A 372 -8.27 1.54 7.06
C GLU A 372 -8.46 2.84 7.86
N PHE A 373 -9.28 2.78 8.89
CA PHE A 373 -9.45 3.92 9.80
C PHE A 373 -8.22 4.18 10.68
N GLY A 374 -7.43 3.18 10.99
CA GLY A 374 -6.14 3.35 11.66
C GLY A 374 -5.19 4.19 10.80
N HIS A 375 -5.00 3.84 9.52
CA HIS A 375 -4.26 4.64 8.54
C HIS A 375 -4.85 6.04 8.36
N PHE A 376 -6.19 6.13 8.22
CA PHE A 376 -6.86 7.43 8.12
C PHE A 376 -6.54 8.36 9.30
N THR A 377 -6.47 7.79 10.52
CA THR A 377 -6.16 8.57 11.71
C THR A 377 -4.69 8.97 11.75
N GLU A 378 -3.79 8.10 11.28
CA GLU A 378 -2.37 8.39 11.15
C GLU A 378 -2.13 9.55 10.19
N PHE A 379 -2.55 9.43 8.94
CA PHE A 379 -2.42 10.49 7.94
C PHE A 379 -3.07 11.81 8.35
N LEU A 380 -4.20 11.77 9.06
CA LEU A 380 -4.85 12.98 9.55
C LEU A 380 -4.08 13.67 10.69
N ASN A 381 -3.23 12.96 11.42
CA ASN A 381 -2.41 13.48 12.50
C ASN A 381 -0.98 13.82 12.06
N ASP A 382 -0.56 13.39 10.89
CA ASP A 382 0.74 13.75 10.35
C ASP A 382 0.75 15.23 9.92
N GLU A 383 1.78 15.99 10.30
CA GLU A 383 1.91 17.41 9.95
C GLU A 383 2.49 17.62 8.55
N GLY A 384 2.60 16.55 7.76
CA GLY A 384 3.07 16.54 6.37
C GLY A 384 4.48 17.13 6.23
N ASP A 385 5.38 16.33 5.69
CA ASP A 385 6.77 16.74 5.49
C ASP A 385 7.02 17.12 4.02
N ASN A 386 8.23 17.04 3.56
CA ASN A 386 8.59 17.43 2.21
C ASN A 386 8.41 16.26 1.24
N ILE A 387 7.36 16.27 0.43
CA ILE A 387 7.01 15.20 -0.52
C ILE A 387 8.12 14.78 -1.49
N LEU A 388 9.13 15.65 -1.72
CA LEU A 388 10.25 15.34 -2.61
C LEU A 388 11.44 14.68 -1.90
N MET A 389 11.55 14.85 -0.58
CA MET A 389 12.77 14.52 0.16
C MET A 389 12.53 13.65 1.39
N ASP A 390 11.31 13.50 1.81
CA ASP A 390 11.01 12.66 2.95
C ASP A 390 10.77 11.21 2.54
N SER A 391 11.06 10.29 3.43
CA SER A 391 10.89 8.87 3.22
C SER A 391 10.03 8.29 4.31
N ASP A 392 9.06 7.50 3.91
CA ASP A 392 8.21 6.76 4.81
C ASP A 392 8.98 5.56 5.36
N CYS A 393 8.93 5.39 6.66
CA CYS A 393 9.37 4.14 7.24
C CYS A 393 8.25 3.10 7.12
N ILE A 394 8.20 2.42 5.99
CA ILE A 394 7.14 1.45 5.66
C ILE A 394 7.02 0.32 6.71
N ASP A 395 8.11 -0.01 7.40
CA ASP A 395 8.08 -0.97 8.51
C ASP A 395 7.21 -0.51 9.70
N LEU A 396 6.81 0.77 9.74
CA LEU A 396 5.90 1.35 10.72
C LEU A 396 4.44 1.43 10.23
N ALA A 397 4.21 1.40 8.92
CA ALA A 397 2.94 1.76 8.30
C ALA A 397 1.72 1.00 8.87
N GLU A 398 1.87 -0.29 9.17
CA GLU A 398 0.77 -1.12 9.65
C GLU A 398 0.58 -1.09 11.18
N ILE A 399 1.32 -0.26 11.91
CA ILE A 399 1.16 -0.20 13.38
C ILE A 399 -0.11 0.56 13.76
N ALA A 400 -0.44 1.64 13.06
CA ALA A 400 -1.64 2.42 13.32
C ALA A 400 -2.90 1.62 13.00
N SER A 401 -2.94 0.98 11.83
CA SER A 401 -4.06 0.19 11.32
C SER A 401 -4.33 -1.04 12.19
N ASN A 402 -3.39 -1.96 12.26
CA ASN A 402 -3.48 -3.18 13.06
C ASN A 402 -3.62 -2.89 14.56
N GLY A 403 -2.99 -1.83 15.05
CA GLY A 403 -3.11 -1.39 16.44
C GLY A 403 -4.53 -0.94 16.78
N PHE A 404 -5.19 -0.19 15.89
CA PHE A 404 -6.57 0.23 16.09
C PHE A 404 -7.55 -0.94 16.01
N GLU A 405 -7.35 -1.89 15.07
CA GLU A 405 -8.10 -3.14 15.06
C GLU A 405 -7.99 -3.88 16.38
N GLY A 406 -6.77 -4.01 16.90
CA GLY A 406 -6.51 -4.63 18.20
C GLY A 406 -7.26 -3.95 19.35
N LEU A 407 -7.32 -2.62 19.38
CA LEU A 407 -8.10 -1.86 20.37
C LEU A 407 -9.61 -2.10 20.23
N MET A 408 -10.12 -2.21 19.02
CA MET A 408 -11.53 -2.43 18.72
C MET A 408 -12.05 -3.79 19.23
N THR A 409 -11.20 -4.79 19.40
CA THR A 409 -11.57 -6.11 19.94
C THR A 409 -12.23 -6.03 21.32
N ASN A 410 -11.92 -4.98 22.10
CA ASN A 410 -12.48 -4.75 23.43
C ASN A 410 -13.99 -4.43 23.40
N TYR A 411 -14.53 -4.05 22.24
CA TYR A 411 -15.96 -3.74 22.08
C TYR A 411 -16.75 -4.87 21.40
N TYR A 412 -16.11 -5.96 21.00
CA TYR A 412 -16.75 -7.01 20.20
C TYR A 412 -17.87 -7.75 20.95
N ASP A 413 -17.86 -7.81 22.30
CA ASP A 413 -18.99 -8.31 23.07
C ASP A 413 -20.27 -7.47 22.89
N GLU A 414 -20.14 -6.17 22.59
CA GLU A 414 -21.27 -5.29 22.30
C GLU A 414 -21.63 -5.28 20.82
N ILE A 415 -20.66 -5.37 19.93
CA ILE A 415 -20.85 -5.31 18.47
C ILE A 415 -21.38 -6.65 17.93
N PHE A 416 -20.81 -7.76 18.38
CA PHE A 416 -21.09 -9.13 17.94
C PHE A 416 -21.44 -10.04 19.14
N PRO A 417 -22.57 -9.82 19.85
CA PRO A 417 -22.85 -10.51 21.12
C PRO A 417 -22.79 -12.05 21.05
N ASP A 418 -23.10 -12.61 19.89
CA ASP A 418 -23.11 -14.06 19.68
C ASP A 418 -21.80 -14.58 19.02
N GLN A 419 -21.03 -13.72 18.32
CA GLN A 419 -19.82 -14.07 17.56
C GLN A 419 -18.55 -13.32 18.05
N ALA A 420 -18.59 -12.71 19.25
CA ALA A 420 -17.48 -11.90 19.76
C ALA A 420 -16.15 -12.68 19.84
N ASP A 421 -16.22 -13.94 20.18
CA ASP A 421 -15.05 -14.83 20.24
C ASP A 421 -14.45 -15.04 18.85
N SER A 422 -15.28 -15.33 17.85
CA SER A 422 -14.80 -15.49 16.45
C SER A 422 -14.22 -14.20 15.90
N ALA A 423 -14.86 -13.04 16.15
CA ALA A 423 -14.36 -11.76 15.73
C ALA A 423 -12.98 -11.42 16.33
N ARG A 424 -12.75 -11.73 17.62
CA ARG A 424 -11.43 -11.54 18.26
C ARG A 424 -10.37 -12.46 17.66
N HIS A 425 -10.72 -13.72 17.42
CA HIS A 425 -9.78 -14.68 16.83
C HIS A 425 -9.41 -14.32 15.40
N GLU A 426 -10.33 -13.72 14.63
CA GLU A 426 -10.05 -13.21 13.28
C GLU A 426 -8.95 -12.15 13.32
N ILE A 427 -9.06 -11.13 14.17
CA ILE A 427 -8.02 -10.09 14.29
C ILE A 427 -6.67 -10.65 14.78
N ILE A 428 -6.70 -11.60 15.73
CA ILE A 428 -5.44 -12.24 16.18
C ILE A 428 -4.81 -13.07 15.07
N ASP A 429 -5.66 -13.73 14.29
CA ASP A 429 -5.21 -14.55 13.16
C ASP A 429 -4.59 -13.69 12.06
N ASP A 430 -5.24 -12.58 11.69
CA ASP A 430 -4.73 -11.62 10.73
C ASP A 430 -3.34 -11.10 11.13
N LEU A 431 -3.14 -10.75 12.42
CA LEU A 431 -1.84 -10.36 12.95
C LEU A 431 -0.80 -11.49 12.84
N MET A 432 -1.18 -12.72 13.14
CA MET A 432 -0.29 -13.88 13.03
C MET A 432 0.02 -14.24 11.58
N GLU A 433 -0.95 -14.08 10.66
CA GLU A 433 -0.75 -14.27 9.22
C GLU A 433 0.18 -13.21 8.64
N ASN A 434 0.04 -11.93 9.02
CA ASN A 434 0.95 -10.85 8.63
C ASN A 434 2.39 -11.18 9.02
N ILE A 435 2.61 -11.67 10.25
CA ILE A 435 3.93 -12.09 10.74
C ILE A 435 4.44 -13.29 9.94
N LEU A 436 3.59 -14.29 9.69
CA LEU A 436 3.94 -15.51 8.97
C LEU A 436 4.31 -15.23 7.51
N TYR A 437 3.36 -14.65 6.76
CA TYR A 437 3.54 -14.44 5.32
C TYR A 437 4.59 -13.37 5.04
N GLY A 438 4.67 -12.31 5.86
CA GLY A 438 5.72 -11.31 5.76
C GLY A 438 7.12 -11.92 5.83
N CYS A 439 7.37 -12.78 6.82
CA CYS A 439 8.65 -13.47 6.96
C CYS A 439 8.91 -14.50 5.85
N MET A 440 7.90 -15.29 5.45
CA MET A 440 8.06 -16.32 4.40
C MET A 440 8.42 -15.70 3.05
N GLN A 441 7.72 -14.64 2.69
CA GLN A 441 7.89 -13.95 1.42
C GLN A 441 9.20 -13.16 1.37
N ASP A 442 9.60 -12.53 2.46
CA ASP A 442 10.89 -11.86 2.56
C ASP A 442 12.06 -12.87 2.44
N GLU A 443 12.00 -14.00 3.16
CA GLU A 443 13.03 -15.03 3.05
C GLU A 443 13.17 -15.57 1.62
N PHE A 444 12.02 -15.77 0.93
CA PHE A 444 12.01 -16.19 -0.47
C PHE A 444 12.67 -15.14 -1.38
N GLN A 445 12.28 -13.88 -1.26
CA GLN A 445 12.82 -12.80 -2.09
C GLN A 445 14.33 -12.63 -1.85
N ARG A 446 14.80 -12.56 -0.59
CA ARG A 446 16.24 -12.45 -0.26
C ARG A 446 17.05 -13.56 -0.91
N GLU A 447 16.58 -14.81 -0.84
CA GLU A 447 17.28 -15.94 -1.47
C GLU A 447 17.31 -15.84 -2.99
N VAL A 448 16.21 -15.39 -3.64
CA VAL A 448 16.15 -15.26 -5.10
C VAL A 448 17.01 -14.11 -5.59
N TYR A 449 16.96 -12.92 -4.97
CA TYR A 449 17.80 -11.78 -5.34
C TYR A 449 19.28 -12.05 -5.21
N ARG A 450 19.70 -12.80 -4.18
CA ARG A 450 21.10 -13.23 -3.97
C ARG A 450 21.54 -14.33 -4.94
N ASN A 451 20.59 -15.02 -5.56
CA ASN A 451 20.86 -16.11 -6.50
C ASN A 451 20.08 -15.92 -7.81
N PRO A 452 20.32 -14.84 -8.59
CA PRO A 452 19.52 -14.46 -9.75
C PRO A 452 19.55 -15.49 -10.90
N ASP A 453 20.49 -16.42 -10.87
CA ASP A 453 20.62 -17.51 -11.85
C ASP A 453 19.65 -18.69 -11.59
N MET A 454 18.91 -18.69 -10.47
CA MET A 454 17.94 -19.75 -10.18
C MET A 454 17.00 -20.00 -11.36
N THR A 455 16.75 -21.26 -11.66
CA THR A 455 15.71 -21.65 -12.59
C THR A 455 14.32 -21.54 -11.92
N LEU A 456 13.26 -21.42 -12.71
CA LEU A 456 11.89 -21.39 -12.18
C LEU A 456 11.60 -22.60 -11.28
N GLN A 457 12.07 -23.79 -11.67
CA GLN A 457 11.90 -24.98 -10.84
C GLN A 457 12.64 -24.90 -9.49
N GLU A 458 13.81 -24.28 -9.46
CA GLU A 458 14.55 -24.07 -8.20
C GLU A 458 13.82 -23.05 -7.30
N MET A 459 13.21 -22.00 -7.88
CA MET A 459 12.36 -21.06 -7.15
C MET A 459 11.12 -21.76 -6.56
N ASN A 460 10.41 -22.58 -7.35
CA ASN A 460 9.24 -23.32 -6.88
C ASN A 460 9.60 -24.31 -5.74
N ARG A 461 10.79 -24.94 -5.79
CA ARG A 461 11.29 -25.79 -4.70
C ARG A 461 11.75 -25.00 -3.48
N LEU A 462 12.32 -23.81 -3.70
CA LEU A 462 12.71 -22.91 -2.63
C LEU A 462 11.48 -22.47 -1.85
N CYS A 463 10.43 -22.03 -2.54
CA CYS A 463 9.15 -21.63 -1.94
C CYS A 463 8.57 -22.78 -1.10
N ALA A 464 8.40 -23.97 -1.68
CA ALA A 464 7.89 -25.15 -0.98
C ALA A 464 8.71 -25.50 0.27
N ARG A 465 10.06 -25.35 0.21
CA ARG A 465 10.94 -25.60 1.34
C ARG A 465 10.72 -24.58 2.45
N ILE A 466 10.69 -23.29 2.11
CA ILE A 466 10.48 -22.20 3.08
C ILE A 466 9.13 -22.42 3.76
N TYR A 467 8.05 -22.58 3.01
CA TYR A 467 6.71 -22.79 3.57
C TYR A 467 6.68 -23.98 4.54
N LYS A 468 7.36 -25.08 4.19
CA LYS A 468 7.48 -26.25 5.06
C LYS A 468 8.24 -25.96 6.34
N ASP A 469 9.28 -25.13 6.31
CA ASP A 469 10.06 -24.75 7.47
C ASP A 469 9.24 -23.92 8.47
N TYR A 470 8.25 -23.16 7.97
CA TYR A 470 7.23 -22.48 8.80
C TYR A 470 6.06 -23.37 9.22
N GLY A 471 5.92 -24.59 8.70
CA GLY A 471 4.89 -25.57 9.10
C GLY A 471 3.75 -25.76 8.11
N ILE A 472 3.90 -25.26 6.87
CA ILE A 472 2.94 -25.39 5.77
C ILE A 472 3.54 -26.31 4.69
N ASP A 473 2.99 -27.51 4.49
CA ASP A 473 3.53 -28.50 3.54
C ASP A 473 2.59 -28.67 2.33
N PHE A 474 2.89 -27.98 1.24
CA PHE A 474 2.20 -28.10 -0.05
C PHE A 474 2.82 -29.14 -0.99
N GLY A 475 3.93 -29.77 -0.58
CA GLY A 475 4.59 -30.78 -1.42
C GLY A 475 6.01 -30.37 -1.81
N PRO A 476 6.55 -30.96 -2.91
CA PRO A 476 7.96 -30.76 -3.30
C PRO A 476 8.21 -29.47 -4.10
N GLU A 477 7.19 -28.89 -4.69
CA GLU A 477 7.20 -27.64 -5.45
C GLU A 477 5.94 -26.86 -5.06
N ASP A 478 6.02 -25.53 -4.97
CA ASP A 478 4.93 -24.62 -4.76
C ASP A 478 4.89 -23.61 -5.89
N TYR A 479 3.71 -23.34 -6.42
CA TYR A 479 3.51 -22.48 -7.58
C TYR A 479 2.79 -21.18 -7.19
N SER A 480 2.26 -21.09 -5.97
CA SER A 480 1.39 -19.99 -5.52
C SER A 480 2.13 -18.66 -5.28
N TRP A 481 3.45 -18.68 -5.09
CA TRP A 481 4.23 -17.47 -4.83
C TRP A 481 4.08 -16.39 -5.91
N VAL A 482 3.74 -16.76 -7.14
CA VAL A 482 3.49 -15.81 -8.24
C VAL A 482 2.22 -14.99 -8.08
N PHE A 483 1.34 -15.31 -7.15
CA PHE A 483 0.14 -14.53 -6.83
C PHE A 483 0.38 -13.49 -5.73
N VAL A 484 1.58 -13.42 -5.18
CA VAL A 484 1.99 -12.35 -4.26
C VAL A 484 2.36 -11.13 -5.10
N THR A 485 1.39 -10.28 -5.39
CA THR A 485 1.53 -9.11 -6.28
C THR A 485 2.65 -8.18 -5.83
N HIS A 486 2.79 -7.99 -4.51
CA HIS A 486 3.86 -7.17 -3.90
C HIS A 486 5.27 -7.59 -4.33
N MET A 487 5.52 -8.86 -4.63
CA MET A 487 6.86 -9.27 -5.14
C MET A 487 7.16 -8.68 -6.51
N PHE A 488 6.12 -8.39 -7.30
CA PHE A 488 6.24 -7.79 -8.62
C PHE A 488 6.24 -6.26 -8.57
N GLU A 489 5.37 -5.66 -7.76
CA GLU A 489 5.16 -4.21 -7.71
C GLU A 489 6.09 -3.49 -6.72
N VAL A 490 6.19 -4.00 -5.49
CA VAL A 490 6.90 -3.39 -4.36
C VAL A 490 7.81 -4.41 -3.69
N PRO A 491 8.89 -4.79 -4.36
CA PRO A 491 9.77 -5.89 -3.92
C PRO A 491 10.39 -5.59 -2.55
N MET A 492 10.60 -6.63 -1.75
CA MET A 492 11.14 -6.55 -0.38
C MET A 492 10.24 -5.84 0.64
N TYR A 493 9.01 -5.44 0.26
CA TYR A 493 8.03 -4.81 1.15
C TYR A 493 7.51 -5.77 2.24
N ASN A 494 7.32 -7.04 1.91
CA ASN A 494 6.54 -7.98 2.72
C ASN A 494 6.97 -8.13 4.18
N ILE A 495 8.27 -7.96 4.50
CA ILE A 495 8.74 -8.02 5.89
C ILE A 495 8.15 -6.92 6.76
N SER A 496 7.75 -5.79 6.17
CA SER A 496 7.13 -4.68 6.87
C SER A 496 5.82 -5.11 7.56
N TYR A 497 5.04 -5.99 6.93
CA TYR A 497 3.88 -6.61 7.59
C TYR A 497 4.26 -7.42 8.83
N ALA A 498 5.38 -8.13 8.79
CA ALA A 498 5.80 -8.94 9.93
C ALA A 498 6.26 -8.08 11.10
N VAL A 499 7.08 -7.06 10.86
CA VAL A 499 7.64 -6.24 11.94
C VAL A 499 6.59 -5.28 12.53
N SER A 500 5.74 -4.68 11.69
CA SER A 500 4.62 -3.87 12.18
C SER A 500 3.55 -4.72 12.88
N GLY A 501 3.27 -5.92 12.37
CA GLY A 501 2.39 -6.89 13.03
C GLY A 501 2.87 -7.29 14.43
N LEU A 502 4.19 -7.47 14.63
CA LEU A 502 4.77 -7.70 15.96
C LEU A 502 4.59 -6.51 16.91
N ALA A 503 4.65 -5.28 16.41
CA ALA A 503 4.41 -4.09 17.21
C ALA A 503 2.90 -3.97 17.56
N ALA A 504 2.01 -4.16 16.60
CA ALA A 504 0.56 -4.12 16.80
C ALA A 504 0.06 -5.23 17.73
N MET A 505 0.64 -6.43 17.66
CA MET A 505 0.36 -7.54 18.59
C MET A 505 0.58 -7.15 20.05
N GLN A 506 1.55 -6.29 20.33
CA GLN A 506 1.80 -5.79 21.69
C GLN A 506 0.73 -4.78 22.12
N ILE A 507 0.23 -3.94 21.21
CA ILE A 507 -0.89 -3.01 21.49
C ILE A 507 -2.14 -3.82 21.80
N TRP A 508 -2.51 -4.79 20.96
CA TRP A 508 -3.62 -5.69 21.21
C TRP A 508 -3.49 -6.42 22.56
N SER A 509 -2.38 -7.10 22.79
CA SER A 509 -2.15 -7.86 24.03
C SER A 509 -2.19 -6.98 25.28
N ARG A 510 -1.72 -5.74 25.19
CA ARG A 510 -1.80 -4.77 26.27
C ARG A 510 -3.25 -4.36 26.54
N SER A 511 -4.06 -4.19 25.49
CA SER A 511 -5.47 -3.76 25.62
C SER A 511 -6.31 -4.74 26.42
N GLU A 512 -6.01 -6.03 26.39
CA GLU A 512 -6.69 -7.08 27.14
C GLU A 512 -6.56 -6.93 28.67
N THR A 513 -5.52 -6.25 29.14
CA THR A 513 -5.22 -6.12 30.58
C THR A 513 -5.17 -4.67 31.08
N ASP A 514 -4.87 -3.73 30.20
CA ASP A 514 -4.70 -2.31 30.47
C ASP A 514 -5.05 -1.50 29.22
N PHE A 515 -6.36 -1.33 28.96
CA PHE A 515 -6.88 -0.66 27.79
C PHE A 515 -6.34 0.78 27.64
N ASP A 516 -6.41 1.57 28.72
CA ASP A 516 -5.94 2.96 28.71
C ASP A 516 -4.43 3.04 28.37
N GLY A 517 -3.67 2.07 28.87
CA GLY A 517 -2.23 1.96 28.56
C GLY A 517 -1.97 1.60 27.09
N ALA A 518 -2.80 0.74 26.49
CA ALA A 518 -2.69 0.40 25.08
C ALA A 518 -3.08 1.57 24.17
N VAL A 519 -4.17 2.27 24.50
CA VAL A 519 -4.56 3.52 23.81
C VAL A 519 -3.44 4.55 23.86
N SER A 520 -2.81 4.75 25.03
CA SER A 520 -1.70 5.70 25.17
C SER A 520 -0.47 5.33 24.32
N ILE A 521 -0.22 4.03 24.10
CA ILE A 521 0.84 3.58 23.20
C ILE A 521 0.47 3.90 21.75
N TRP A 522 -0.75 3.61 21.34
CA TRP A 522 -1.25 3.89 20.00
C TRP A 522 -1.26 5.39 19.67
N GLU A 523 -1.78 6.25 20.58
CA GLU A 523 -1.73 7.71 20.41
C GLU A 523 -0.29 8.23 20.33
N LYS A 524 0.62 7.66 21.13
CA LYS A 524 2.04 8.03 21.07
C LYS A 524 2.68 7.63 19.76
N PHE A 525 2.30 6.50 19.18
CA PHE A 525 2.74 6.09 17.86
C PHE A 525 2.28 7.11 16.79
N LEU A 526 1.01 7.54 16.83
CA LEU A 526 0.51 8.60 15.94
C LEU A 526 1.28 9.92 16.08
N ASP A 527 1.70 10.26 17.31
CA ASP A 527 2.52 11.47 17.56
C ASP A 527 3.96 11.35 17.02
N GLU A 528 4.55 10.14 16.97
CA GLU A 528 5.88 9.92 16.40
C GLU A 528 5.86 9.99 14.86
N GLY A 529 4.78 9.53 14.21
CA GLY A 529 4.65 9.44 12.76
C GLY A 529 5.60 8.44 12.10
N ILE A 530 5.52 8.33 10.78
CA ILE A 530 6.35 7.40 9.99
C ILE A 530 7.42 8.09 9.14
N TYR A 531 7.29 9.39 8.87
CA TYR A 531 8.19 10.13 7.99
C TYR A 531 9.56 10.38 8.63
N ASN A 532 10.63 10.09 7.90
CA ASN A 532 12.04 10.23 8.35
C ASN A 532 12.30 9.56 9.70
N ARG A 533 11.70 8.42 9.93
CA ARG A 533 11.83 7.63 11.16
C ARG A 533 12.55 6.32 10.91
N SER A 534 13.00 5.71 12.01
CA SER A 534 13.55 4.35 12.03
C SER A 534 12.64 3.46 12.85
N TYR A 535 12.38 2.25 12.37
CA TYR A 535 11.46 1.32 13.02
C TYR A 535 11.82 1.01 14.49
N LEU A 536 13.05 0.58 14.74
CA LEU A 536 13.48 0.21 16.10
C LEU A 536 13.47 1.40 17.06
N GLU A 537 13.75 2.61 16.56
CA GLU A 537 13.72 3.83 17.37
C GLU A 537 12.30 4.17 17.80
N VAL A 538 11.32 4.15 16.88
CA VAL A 538 9.91 4.45 17.17
C VAL A 538 9.31 3.41 18.11
N VAL A 539 9.55 2.12 17.84
CA VAL A 539 9.11 1.01 18.71
C VAL A 539 9.61 1.22 20.16
N GLU A 540 10.91 1.55 20.33
CA GLU A 540 11.48 1.83 21.66
C GLU A 540 10.84 3.07 22.30
N ARG A 541 10.66 4.16 21.55
CA ARG A 541 10.03 5.39 22.06
C ARG A 541 8.58 5.13 22.49
N CYS A 542 7.84 4.32 21.76
CA CYS A 542 6.48 3.92 22.14
C CYS A 542 6.44 2.98 23.37
N GLY A 543 7.58 2.48 23.80
CA GLY A 543 7.70 1.58 24.95
C GLY A 543 7.31 0.13 24.61
N LEU A 544 7.39 -0.22 23.32
CA LEU A 544 7.23 -1.57 22.82
C LEU A 544 8.57 -2.33 22.83
N GLU A 545 8.50 -3.65 22.90
CA GLU A 545 9.67 -4.53 22.83
C GLU A 545 10.13 -4.70 21.38
N LYS A 546 11.44 -4.57 21.14
CA LYS A 546 12.03 -4.75 19.81
C LYS A 546 12.12 -6.24 19.48
N PHE A 547 11.76 -6.63 18.28
CA PHE A 547 11.89 -8.03 17.83
C PHE A 547 13.34 -8.54 17.81
N THR A 548 14.31 -7.63 17.74
CA THR A 548 15.75 -7.94 17.75
C THR A 548 16.27 -8.39 19.11
N GLU A 549 15.51 -8.20 20.19
CA GLU A 549 15.90 -8.66 21.52
C GLU A 549 15.72 -10.19 21.65
N PRO A 550 16.65 -10.89 22.31
CA PRO A 550 16.59 -12.34 22.43
C PRO A 550 15.29 -12.86 23.10
N GLY A 551 14.50 -13.66 22.39
CA GLY A 551 13.25 -14.25 22.85
C GLY A 551 12.04 -13.30 22.78
N ALA A 552 12.21 -12.10 22.23
CA ALA A 552 11.13 -11.11 22.10
C ALA A 552 9.98 -11.64 21.22
N VAL A 553 10.27 -12.23 20.07
CA VAL A 553 9.24 -12.75 19.14
C VAL A 553 8.34 -13.80 19.83
N GLU A 554 8.93 -14.74 20.58
CA GLU A 554 8.18 -15.74 21.36
C GLU A 554 7.31 -15.06 22.43
N ALA A 555 7.86 -14.06 23.13
CA ALA A 555 7.14 -13.35 24.19
C ALA A 555 5.99 -12.51 23.63
N ILE A 556 6.20 -11.82 22.49
CA ILE A 556 5.20 -10.99 21.80
C ILE A 556 4.05 -11.85 21.27
N CYS A 557 4.33 -12.99 20.64
CA CYS A 557 3.31 -13.86 20.07
C CYS A 557 2.62 -14.78 21.10
N LYS A 558 3.16 -14.89 22.33
CA LYS A 558 2.61 -15.79 23.35
C LYS A 558 1.12 -15.50 23.67
N PRO A 559 0.64 -14.26 23.83
CA PRO A 559 -0.78 -13.98 24.06
C PRO A 559 -1.69 -14.54 22.96
N ALA A 560 -1.27 -14.44 21.68
CA ALA A 560 -2.01 -15.03 20.56
C ALA A 560 -2.09 -16.56 20.68
N LEU A 561 -0.96 -17.23 20.99
CA LEU A 561 -0.94 -18.68 21.23
C LEU A 561 -1.89 -19.07 22.40
N ASP A 562 -1.91 -18.29 23.47
CA ASP A 562 -2.78 -18.54 24.63
C ASP A 562 -4.26 -18.34 24.30
N ALA A 563 -4.62 -17.40 23.41
CA ALA A 563 -6.00 -17.19 22.95
C ALA A 563 -6.56 -18.38 22.17
N PHE A 564 -5.74 -19.06 21.36
CA PHE A 564 -6.15 -20.25 20.59
C PHE A 564 -6.09 -21.59 21.36
N ARG A 565 -5.64 -21.61 22.62
CA ARG A 565 -5.59 -22.83 23.48
C ARG A 565 -6.91 -23.09 24.19
#